data_f0e060543d20c6f85314b5c57cf835ac
#
_entry.id   f0e060543d20c6f85314b5c57cf835ac
#
_cell.length_a   1.000
_cell.length_b   1.000
_cell.length_c   1.000
_cell.angle_alpha   90.00
_cell.angle_beta   90.00
_cell.angle_gamma   90.00
#
_symmetry.space_group_name_H-M   'P 1'
#
loop_
_entity.id
_entity.type
_entity.pdbx_description
1 polymer ?
#
loop_
_entity_poly.entity_id
_entity_poly.type
_entity_poly.pdbx_seq_one_letter_code
_entity_poly.pdbx_strand_id
1 'polypeptide(L)'
;MRRIAFVAAMLAAAPAHAETLTAGMAAPVTSIDPHFYNAAPNNGIATHIFARLTERGANAKLEPSLAVSWKPIGETVWEFKLRPEARWHDGKPVTADDVVFSITRGANVPNSPGGFGGMVRSIKKAEAIDAHTVHLHTTSPAPNIPIDMANFVIVSRHVGEGAATEDYNSGKAAIGAAPYKLARYANGDRIELTRNEDWWGKKPDWERVTFRFIANPGARVAALLAGDVDIIDVPPAGDLPRLKADPKLSVVSIQGLRLIFIGTSFLADYSPAFVTDNAGKPLAKNPFLDLKVRQALSLALNRAAISDRVMQGTAQPTGQWLPPGTFGYATSIKVPDFAPDRARALLAEAGYPQGFKVTLHTPNDRYPNDATTAQAVAQMWARVGITTAVEALPWNTYAPRSAKHEFATGIGGWGSNTAEAGYMLINILGTQDKAIGRGASNTRGYSNAALDTLTERALSTLDDAQREKLLTKAVEMAISDQALIPLHMLVNFWATKKSIVYTPRMDERTIAMNAHKAP
;
A
#
# COMPACT_ATOMS: atom_id res chain seq x y z
N MET A 1 64.57 44.62 28.69
CA MET A 1 64.20 43.29 28.17
C MET A 1 62.70 43.04 28.46
N ARG A 2 61.80 43.23 27.47
CA ARG A 2 60.36 42.98 27.59
C ARG A 2 60.05 41.56 27.08
N ARG A 3 59.59 40.70 27.95
CA ARG A 3 59.09 39.35 27.58
C ARG A 3 57.69 39.49 27.06
N ILE A 4 57.44 39.16 25.81
CA ILE A 4 56.14 39.05 25.18
C ILE A 4 55.70 37.61 25.44
N ALA A 5 54.62 37.43 26.25
CA ALA A 5 53.95 36.15 26.46
C ALA A 5 52.95 35.92 25.31
N PHE A 6 53.16 34.89 24.51
CA PHE A 6 52.20 34.40 23.53
C PHE A 6 51.16 33.56 24.26
N VAL A 7 49.90 34.05 24.34
CA VAL A 7 48.75 33.24 24.78
C VAL A 7 48.21 32.53 23.55
N ALA A 8 48.45 31.24 23.48
CA ALA A 8 47.81 30.38 22.49
C ALA A 8 46.37 30.12 22.90
N ALA A 9 45.41 30.71 22.22
CA ALA A 9 44.00 30.40 22.37
C ALA A 9 43.73 29.02 21.71
N MET A 10 43.55 27.98 22.51
CA MET A 10 42.99 26.71 22.07
C MET A 10 41.50 26.93 21.80
N LEU A 11 41.10 26.98 20.53
CA LEU A 11 39.72 26.82 20.13
C LEU A 11 39.32 25.37 20.43
N ALA A 12 38.58 25.15 21.50
CA ALA A 12 37.89 23.90 21.76
C ALA A 12 36.77 23.73 20.69
N ALA A 13 37.03 22.90 19.69
CA ALA A 13 35.99 22.48 18.77
C ALA A 13 34.93 21.70 19.60
N ALA A 14 33.76 22.30 19.81
CA ALA A 14 32.63 21.59 20.39
C ALA A 14 32.35 20.34 19.54
N PRO A 15 32.15 19.16 20.14
CA PRO A 15 31.79 17.97 19.38
C PRO A 15 30.51 18.25 18.61
N ALA A 16 30.59 18.21 17.28
CA ALA A 16 29.40 18.28 16.45
C ALA A 16 28.51 17.10 16.85
N HIS A 17 27.38 17.39 17.49
CA HIS A 17 26.40 16.37 17.81
C HIS A 17 25.86 15.80 16.49
N ALA A 18 26.00 14.48 16.32
CA ALA A 18 25.47 13.81 15.15
C ALA A 18 23.96 14.08 15.04
N GLU A 19 23.52 14.49 13.86
CA GLU A 19 22.12 14.78 13.58
C GLU A 19 21.33 13.49 13.55
N THR A 20 20.46 13.29 14.55
CA THR A 20 19.72 12.03 14.76
C THR A 20 18.24 12.20 14.55
N LEU A 21 17.58 11.16 13.99
CA LEU A 21 16.13 11.02 13.88
C LEU A 21 15.72 9.69 14.51
N THR A 22 14.75 9.73 15.43
CA THR A 22 14.15 8.53 15.98
C THR A 22 12.67 8.45 15.59
N ALA A 23 12.29 7.38 14.88
CA ALA A 23 10.93 7.13 14.44
C ALA A 23 10.29 6.00 15.26
N GLY A 24 9.12 6.26 15.85
CA GLY A 24 8.28 5.27 16.52
C GLY A 24 7.31 4.64 15.54
N MET A 25 7.49 3.35 15.22
CA MET A 25 6.75 2.63 14.19
C MET A 25 5.69 1.72 14.80
N ALA A 26 4.51 1.66 14.16
CA ALA A 26 3.40 0.80 14.60
C ALA A 26 3.66 -0.69 14.39
N ALA A 27 4.35 -1.05 13.32
CA ALA A 27 4.57 -2.44 12.94
C ALA A 27 6.07 -2.79 12.86
N PRO A 28 6.48 -3.94 13.42
CA PRO A 28 7.86 -4.41 13.32
C PRO A 28 8.19 -4.91 11.92
N VAL A 29 9.48 -4.90 11.61
CA VAL A 29 10.07 -5.53 10.43
C VAL A 29 10.48 -6.95 10.78
N THR A 30 10.12 -7.91 9.94
CA THR A 30 10.35 -9.33 10.21
C THR A 30 11.71 -9.84 9.71
N SER A 31 12.33 -9.11 8.77
CA SER A 31 13.65 -9.44 8.20
C SER A 31 14.25 -8.21 7.50
N ILE A 32 15.58 -8.12 7.50
CA ILE A 32 16.35 -7.17 6.69
C ILE A 32 16.59 -7.71 5.28
N ASP A 33 16.43 -9.02 5.04
CA ASP A 33 16.48 -9.56 3.67
C ASP A 33 15.35 -8.95 2.83
N PRO A 34 15.68 -8.11 1.82
CA PRO A 34 14.68 -7.32 1.13
C PRO A 34 13.79 -8.15 0.17
N HIS A 35 14.16 -9.41 -0.10
CA HIS A 35 13.38 -10.33 -0.92
C HIS A 35 12.57 -11.34 -0.11
N PHE A 36 12.73 -11.37 1.23
CA PHE A 36 12.12 -12.40 2.08
C PHE A 36 10.61 -12.20 2.26
N TYR A 37 10.15 -10.96 2.51
CA TYR A 37 8.73 -10.72 2.76
C TYR A 37 8.25 -9.39 2.17
N ASN A 38 7.32 -9.49 1.22
CA ASN A 38 6.69 -8.33 0.60
C ASN A 38 5.58 -7.74 1.49
N ALA A 39 6.00 -7.14 2.59
CA ALA A 39 5.11 -6.45 3.54
C ALA A 39 5.48 -4.96 3.63
N ALA A 40 4.50 -4.09 3.87
CA ALA A 40 4.71 -2.64 3.89
C ALA A 40 5.81 -2.17 4.87
N PRO A 41 5.90 -2.68 6.12
CA PRO A 41 6.99 -2.32 7.03
C PRO A 41 8.37 -2.71 6.50
N ASN A 42 8.51 -3.95 5.97
CA ASN A 42 9.76 -4.45 5.39
C ASN A 42 10.18 -3.60 4.19
N ASN A 43 9.25 -3.32 3.27
CA ASN A 43 9.50 -2.50 2.08
C ASN A 43 9.90 -1.07 2.44
N GLY A 44 9.31 -0.50 3.51
CA GLY A 44 9.66 0.82 4.03
C GLY A 44 11.11 0.89 4.49
N ILE A 45 11.54 -0.06 5.31
CA ILE A 45 12.95 -0.11 5.79
C ILE A 45 13.91 -0.42 4.64
N ALA A 46 13.54 -1.37 3.76
CA ALA A 46 14.38 -1.70 2.61
C ALA A 46 14.71 -0.48 1.73
N THR A 47 13.82 0.51 1.62
CA THR A 47 14.05 1.76 0.88
C THR A 47 15.23 2.58 1.40
N HIS A 48 15.58 2.43 2.68
CA HIS A 48 16.71 3.17 3.28
C HIS A 48 18.06 2.52 2.95
N ILE A 49 18.09 1.19 2.84
CA ILE A 49 19.32 0.40 2.72
C ILE A 49 19.59 0.00 1.27
N PHE A 50 18.56 -0.40 0.56
CA PHE A 50 18.65 -0.96 -0.79
C PHE A 50 17.93 -0.07 -1.80
N ALA A 51 18.53 0.06 -2.98
CA ALA A 51 17.93 0.81 -4.07
C ALA A 51 17.13 -0.12 -5.01
N ARG A 52 16.32 0.50 -5.87
CA ARG A 52 15.48 -0.16 -6.89
C ARG A 52 15.86 0.36 -8.27
N LEU A 53 15.39 -0.27 -9.34
CA LEU A 53 15.57 0.30 -10.68
C LEU A 53 14.84 1.63 -10.81
N THR A 54 13.59 1.65 -10.43
CA THR A 54 12.75 2.84 -10.32
C THR A 54 12.30 3.04 -8.88
N GLU A 55 11.79 4.19 -8.52
CA GLU A 55 11.29 4.48 -7.16
C GLU A 55 9.93 5.17 -7.25
N ARG A 56 9.20 5.23 -6.13
CA ARG A 56 7.98 6.01 -6.02
C ARG A 56 8.18 7.22 -5.15
N GLY A 57 7.86 8.38 -5.69
CA GLY A 57 7.75 9.61 -4.92
C GLY A 57 6.65 9.53 -3.85
N ALA A 58 6.58 10.53 -3.00
CA ALA A 58 5.57 10.62 -1.94
C ALA A 58 4.12 10.62 -2.47
N ASN A 59 3.93 11.14 -3.68
CA ASN A 59 2.67 11.19 -4.43
C ASN A 59 2.41 9.92 -5.28
N ALA A 60 3.18 8.85 -5.03
CA ALA A 60 3.13 7.57 -5.73
C ALA A 60 3.48 7.62 -7.25
N LYS A 61 3.98 8.74 -7.76
CA LYS A 61 4.50 8.83 -9.14
C LYS A 61 5.81 8.07 -9.25
N LEU A 62 6.03 7.49 -10.42
CA LEU A 62 7.25 6.77 -10.75
C LEU A 62 8.40 7.76 -11.01
N GLU A 63 9.54 7.51 -10.40
CA GLU A 63 10.73 8.35 -10.44
C GLU A 63 11.98 7.51 -10.75
N PRO A 64 13.02 8.09 -11.38
CA PRO A 64 14.31 7.42 -11.54
C PRO A 64 14.98 7.09 -10.20
N SER A 65 15.61 5.89 -10.14
CA SER A 65 16.46 5.48 -9.01
C SER A 65 17.80 4.94 -9.53
N LEU A 66 18.10 3.64 -9.44
CA LEU A 66 19.29 3.07 -10.11
C LEU A 66 19.22 3.21 -11.62
N ALA A 67 18.03 3.08 -12.21
CA ALA A 67 17.83 3.40 -13.61
C ALA A 67 17.54 4.91 -13.78
N VAL A 68 18.28 5.56 -14.69
CA VAL A 68 18.08 6.96 -15.07
C VAL A 68 17.02 7.11 -16.16
N SER A 69 16.79 6.04 -16.94
CA SER A 69 15.74 5.97 -17.95
C SER A 69 15.35 4.52 -18.24
N TRP A 70 14.14 4.36 -18.75
CA TRP A 70 13.60 3.07 -19.19
C TRP A 70 12.63 3.29 -20.35
N LYS A 71 12.56 2.31 -21.25
CA LYS A 71 11.64 2.33 -22.37
C LYS A 71 11.39 0.91 -22.89
N PRO A 72 10.24 0.64 -23.49
CA PRO A 72 10.08 -0.56 -24.29
C PRO A 72 10.90 -0.40 -25.60
N ILE A 73 11.63 -1.45 -25.99
CA ILE A 73 12.38 -1.53 -27.26
C ILE A 73 11.78 -2.56 -28.21
N GLY A 74 10.62 -3.08 -27.85
CA GLY A 74 9.81 -4.04 -28.57
C GLY A 74 8.58 -4.36 -27.73
N GLU A 75 7.72 -5.27 -28.20
CA GLU A 75 6.48 -5.61 -27.48
C GLU A 75 6.74 -6.28 -26.12
N THR A 76 7.84 -7.02 -26.01
CA THR A 76 8.16 -7.85 -24.84
C THR A 76 9.55 -7.59 -24.27
N VAL A 77 10.17 -6.46 -24.57
CA VAL A 77 11.51 -6.12 -24.07
C VAL A 77 11.52 -4.69 -23.52
N TRP A 78 11.90 -4.57 -22.27
CA TRP A 78 12.18 -3.29 -21.61
C TRP A 78 13.67 -3.08 -21.47
N GLU A 79 14.18 -1.92 -21.93
CA GLU A 79 15.54 -1.46 -21.69
C GLU A 79 15.57 -0.53 -20.47
N PHE A 80 16.50 -0.78 -19.55
CA PHE A 80 16.83 0.10 -18.43
C PHE A 80 18.28 0.54 -18.54
N LYS A 81 18.53 1.86 -18.44
CA LYS A 81 19.86 2.45 -18.39
C LYS A 81 20.19 2.78 -16.94
N LEU A 82 21.25 2.16 -16.41
CA LEU A 82 21.67 2.34 -15.03
C LEU A 82 22.56 3.57 -14.88
N ARG A 83 22.57 4.10 -13.69
CA ARG A 83 23.43 5.20 -13.23
C ARG A 83 24.89 4.76 -13.12
N PRO A 84 25.85 5.28 -13.88
CA PRO A 84 27.24 4.82 -13.82
C PRO A 84 27.96 5.21 -12.52
N GLU A 85 27.46 6.26 -11.82
CA GLU A 85 28.00 6.72 -10.54
C GLU A 85 27.49 5.89 -9.33
N ALA A 86 26.49 5.02 -9.49
CA ALA A 86 25.95 4.23 -8.40
C ALA A 86 26.98 3.26 -7.82
N ARG A 87 27.08 3.23 -6.49
CA ARG A 87 27.99 2.37 -5.74
C ARG A 87 27.25 1.63 -4.64
N TRP A 88 27.66 0.42 -4.38
CA TRP A 88 27.32 -0.31 -3.17
C TRP A 88 27.94 0.35 -1.94
N HIS A 89 27.41 0.06 -0.75
CA HIS A 89 27.91 0.63 0.51
C HIS A 89 29.39 0.32 0.80
N ASP A 90 29.96 -0.68 0.14
CA ASP A 90 31.38 -1.05 0.20
C ASP A 90 32.24 -0.39 -0.90
N GLY A 91 31.66 0.51 -1.70
CA GLY A 91 32.32 1.29 -2.73
C GLY A 91 32.39 0.63 -4.10
N LYS A 92 32.02 -0.65 -4.26
CA LYS A 92 32.01 -1.32 -5.57
C LYS A 92 30.90 -0.77 -6.48
N PRO A 93 31.09 -0.76 -7.81
CA PRO A 93 30.07 -0.27 -8.74
C PRO A 93 28.82 -1.16 -8.72
N VAL A 94 27.64 -0.53 -8.89
CA VAL A 94 26.41 -1.24 -9.23
C VAL A 94 26.39 -1.51 -10.72
N THR A 95 26.11 -2.73 -11.12
CA THR A 95 26.14 -3.15 -12.52
C THR A 95 24.86 -3.87 -12.96
N ALA A 96 24.71 -4.06 -14.26
CA ALA A 96 23.61 -4.82 -14.85
C ALA A 96 23.57 -6.28 -14.36
N ASP A 97 24.72 -6.89 -14.04
CA ASP A 97 24.78 -8.24 -13.47
C ASP A 97 24.10 -8.34 -12.10
N ASP A 98 24.15 -7.27 -11.29
CA ASP A 98 23.44 -7.22 -10.01
C ASP A 98 21.92 -7.24 -10.20
N VAL A 99 21.44 -6.60 -11.27
CA VAL A 99 20.00 -6.63 -11.61
C VAL A 99 19.59 -8.04 -12.07
N VAL A 100 20.37 -8.67 -12.93
CA VAL A 100 20.13 -10.05 -13.39
C VAL A 100 20.11 -11.02 -12.20
N PHE A 101 21.08 -10.91 -11.32
CA PHE A 101 21.14 -11.69 -10.09
C PHE A 101 19.91 -11.46 -9.20
N SER A 102 19.53 -10.20 -8.99
CA SER A 102 18.39 -9.84 -8.13
C SER A 102 17.07 -10.42 -8.62
N ILE A 103 16.80 -10.36 -9.95
CA ILE A 103 15.60 -10.94 -10.57
C ILE A 103 15.57 -12.45 -10.30
N THR A 104 16.70 -13.15 -10.49
CA THR A 104 16.79 -14.59 -10.26
C THR A 104 16.58 -14.94 -8.79
N ARG A 105 17.26 -14.22 -7.85
CA ARG A 105 17.15 -14.45 -6.41
C ARG A 105 15.75 -14.15 -5.89
N GLY A 106 15.17 -13.02 -6.27
CA GLY A 106 13.88 -12.56 -5.76
C GLY A 106 12.69 -13.38 -6.23
N ALA A 107 12.87 -14.20 -7.28
CA ALA A 107 11.83 -15.11 -7.76
C ALA A 107 11.50 -16.20 -6.71
N ASN A 108 12.50 -16.66 -5.94
CA ASN A 108 12.31 -17.72 -4.95
C ASN A 108 13.31 -17.59 -3.80
N VAL A 109 12.86 -17.07 -2.65
CA VAL A 109 13.63 -17.02 -1.42
C VAL A 109 13.15 -18.14 -0.49
N PRO A 110 14.02 -19.03 0.00
CA PRO A 110 13.63 -20.14 0.87
C PRO A 110 12.89 -19.64 2.13
N ASN A 111 11.86 -20.40 2.54
CA ASN A 111 11.04 -20.13 3.74
C ASN A 111 10.34 -18.75 3.74
N SER A 112 10.25 -18.07 2.60
CA SER A 112 9.53 -16.80 2.50
C SER A 112 8.03 -17.01 2.75
N PRO A 113 7.40 -16.23 3.64
CA PRO A 113 5.95 -16.30 3.87
C PRO A 113 5.14 -15.62 2.77
N GLY A 114 5.79 -14.82 1.90
CA GLY A 114 5.17 -14.07 0.81
C GLY A 114 6.18 -13.18 0.11
N GLY A 115 6.98 -13.77 -0.78
CA GLY A 115 8.08 -13.12 -1.47
C GLY A 115 7.67 -12.30 -2.69
N PHE A 116 8.64 -11.98 -3.52
CA PHE A 116 8.51 -11.09 -4.66
C PHE A 116 8.34 -11.82 -6.01
N GLY A 117 8.25 -13.15 -6.01
CA GLY A 117 8.11 -13.95 -7.23
C GLY A 117 6.97 -13.49 -8.15
N GLY A 118 5.86 -13.01 -7.58
CA GLY A 118 4.76 -12.46 -8.35
C GLY A 118 5.11 -11.22 -9.19
N MET A 119 6.05 -10.38 -8.72
CA MET A 119 6.47 -9.16 -9.41
C MET A 119 7.43 -9.43 -10.59
N VAL A 120 8.20 -10.51 -10.50
CA VAL A 120 9.18 -10.88 -11.54
C VAL A 120 8.69 -12.02 -12.44
N ARG A 121 7.52 -12.59 -12.17
CA ARG A 121 6.98 -13.75 -12.90
C ARG A 121 6.79 -13.50 -14.41
N SER A 122 6.45 -12.28 -14.81
CA SER A 122 6.32 -11.89 -16.21
C SER A 122 7.67 -11.78 -16.92
N ILE A 123 8.78 -11.70 -16.17
CA ILE A 123 10.14 -11.59 -16.72
C ILE A 123 10.64 -12.99 -17.05
N LYS A 124 10.70 -13.30 -18.34
CA LYS A 124 11.23 -14.57 -18.86
C LYS A 124 12.76 -14.64 -18.76
N LYS A 125 13.44 -13.51 -18.99
CA LYS A 125 14.90 -13.39 -18.99
C LYS A 125 15.29 -11.97 -18.60
N ALA A 126 16.26 -11.81 -17.73
CA ALA A 126 16.99 -10.57 -17.53
C ALA A 126 18.38 -10.73 -18.16
N GLU A 127 18.87 -9.72 -18.88
CA GLU A 127 20.10 -9.77 -19.65
C GLU A 127 20.92 -8.49 -19.49
N ALA A 128 22.17 -8.65 -19.03
CA ALA A 128 23.14 -7.57 -19.02
C ALA A 128 23.70 -7.38 -20.43
N ILE A 129 23.41 -6.24 -21.05
CA ILE A 129 23.90 -5.90 -22.40
C ILE A 129 25.31 -5.30 -22.29
N ASP A 130 25.50 -4.45 -21.31
CA ASP A 130 26.78 -3.90 -20.86
C ASP A 130 26.70 -3.62 -19.36
N ALA A 131 27.73 -3.01 -18.76
CA ALA A 131 27.78 -2.73 -17.32
C ALA A 131 26.61 -1.88 -16.82
N HIS A 132 25.97 -1.08 -17.67
CA HIS A 132 24.93 -0.11 -17.28
C HIS A 132 23.65 -0.23 -18.10
N THR A 133 23.49 -1.29 -18.89
CA THR A 133 22.29 -1.53 -19.70
C THR A 133 21.72 -2.90 -19.40
N VAL A 134 20.46 -2.96 -19.00
CA VAL A 134 19.72 -4.19 -18.73
C VAL A 134 18.53 -4.29 -19.68
N HIS A 135 18.34 -5.46 -20.29
CA HIS A 135 17.11 -5.82 -20.96
C HIS A 135 16.31 -6.80 -20.10
N LEU A 136 15.04 -6.48 -19.87
CA LEU A 136 14.07 -7.37 -19.23
C LEU A 136 13.11 -7.89 -20.30
N HIS A 137 13.25 -9.16 -20.66
CA HIS A 137 12.40 -9.84 -21.62
C HIS A 137 11.18 -10.42 -20.89
N THR A 138 9.98 -10.10 -21.35
CA THR A 138 8.72 -10.57 -20.77
C THR A 138 8.09 -11.67 -21.62
N THR A 139 7.16 -12.43 -21.03
CA THR A 139 6.42 -13.49 -21.72
C THR A 139 5.35 -12.96 -22.67
N SER A 140 4.86 -11.75 -22.41
CA SER A 140 3.85 -11.00 -23.17
C SER A 140 4.08 -9.50 -22.95
N PRO A 141 3.45 -8.59 -23.69
CA PRO A 141 3.53 -7.15 -23.41
C PRO A 141 3.17 -6.86 -21.96
N ALA A 142 4.06 -6.18 -21.24
CA ALA A 142 3.94 -5.94 -19.80
C ALA A 142 4.27 -4.48 -19.45
N PRO A 143 3.32 -3.55 -19.60
CA PRO A 143 3.53 -2.12 -19.33
C PRO A 143 3.87 -1.81 -17.87
N ASN A 144 3.57 -2.73 -16.95
CA ASN A 144 3.79 -2.53 -15.51
C ASN A 144 5.23 -2.82 -15.04
N ILE A 145 6.13 -3.32 -15.92
CA ILE A 145 7.52 -3.62 -15.52
C ILE A 145 8.19 -2.46 -14.77
N PRO A 146 8.14 -1.19 -15.23
CA PRO A 146 8.76 -0.10 -14.47
C PRO A 146 8.13 0.11 -13.08
N ILE A 147 6.83 -0.13 -12.95
CA ILE A 147 6.07 -0.02 -11.71
C ILE A 147 6.41 -1.18 -10.75
N ASP A 148 6.55 -2.39 -11.26
CA ASP A 148 6.94 -3.56 -10.48
C ASP A 148 8.37 -3.40 -9.96
N MET A 149 9.27 -2.85 -10.78
CA MET A 149 10.65 -2.55 -10.40
C MET A 149 10.77 -1.43 -9.35
N ALA A 150 9.74 -0.61 -9.14
CA ALA A 150 9.67 0.34 -8.04
C ALA A 150 9.32 -0.31 -6.68
N ASN A 151 8.89 -1.56 -6.69
CA ASN A 151 8.64 -2.36 -5.50
C ASN A 151 9.69 -3.47 -5.31
N PHE A 152 10.51 -3.74 -6.33
CA PHE A 152 11.50 -4.78 -6.34
C PHE A 152 12.91 -4.23 -6.08
N VAL A 153 13.55 -4.69 -5.03
CA VAL A 153 14.87 -4.24 -4.59
C VAL A 153 15.98 -4.89 -5.41
N ILE A 154 17.02 -4.14 -5.75
CA ILE A 154 18.26 -4.66 -6.33
C ILE A 154 19.27 -4.91 -5.21
N VAL A 155 19.83 -6.11 -5.17
CA VAL A 155 20.84 -6.55 -4.21
C VAL A 155 22.16 -6.84 -4.91
N SER A 156 23.24 -6.63 -4.19
CA SER A 156 24.58 -6.87 -4.70
C SER A 156 24.83 -8.36 -4.94
N ARG A 157 25.30 -8.73 -6.14
CA ARG A 157 25.68 -10.10 -6.46
C ARG A 157 26.87 -10.57 -5.64
N HIS A 158 27.90 -9.71 -5.48
CA HIS A 158 29.16 -10.13 -4.87
C HIS A 158 29.07 -10.47 -3.35
N VAL A 159 28.04 -10.00 -2.65
CA VAL A 159 27.77 -10.39 -1.25
C VAL A 159 26.49 -11.22 -1.10
N GLY A 160 25.59 -11.15 -2.07
CA GLY A 160 24.29 -11.82 -2.04
C GLY A 160 24.31 -13.23 -2.65
N GLU A 161 25.32 -13.56 -3.47
CA GLU A 161 25.45 -14.88 -4.05
C GLU A 161 25.76 -15.91 -2.96
N GLY A 162 24.88 -16.91 -2.79
CA GLY A 162 24.94 -17.88 -1.70
C GLY A 162 24.50 -17.36 -0.32
N ALA A 163 24.17 -16.08 -0.16
CA ALA A 163 23.74 -15.53 1.13
C ALA A 163 22.31 -15.97 1.49
N ALA A 164 22.16 -16.46 2.72
CA ALA A 164 20.87 -16.76 3.33
C ALA A 164 20.22 -15.50 3.92
N THR A 165 18.95 -15.59 4.30
CA THR A 165 18.23 -14.51 4.98
C THR A 165 18.92 -14.07 6.28
N GLU A 166 19.53 -14.98 7.00
CA GLU A 166 20.30 -14.73 8.23
C GLU A 166 21.54 -13.86 7.99
N ASP A 167 22.20 -13.98 6.83
CA ASP A 167 23.33 -13.12 6.45
C ASP A 167 22.89 -11.67 6.25
N TYR A 168 21.68 -11.44 5.73
CA TYR A 168 21.08 -10.09 5.66
C TYR A 168 20.70 -9.58 7.04
N ASN A 169 20.08 -10.40 7.87
CA ASN A 169 19.64 -10.04 9.22
C ASN A 169 20.84 -9.71 10.15
N SER A 170 21.97 -10.38 9.98
CA SER A 170 23.21 -10.10 10.71
C SER A 170 23.97 -8.87 10.21
N GLY A 171 23.58 -8.31 9.06
CA GLY A 171 24.25 -7.20 8.40
C GLY A 171 25.33 -7.61 7.41
N LYS A 172 25.79 -8.86 7.42
CA LYS A 172 26.87 -9.36 6.55
C LYS A 172 26.54 -9.19 5.05
N ALA A 173 25.30 -9.49 4.64
CA ALA A 173 24.83 -9.31 3.26
C ALA A 173 23.94 -8.05 3.07
N ALA A 174 23.73 -7.24 4.11
CA ALA A 174 22.95 -6.01 4.02
C ALA A 174 23.76 -4.83 3.42
N ILE A 175 24.51 -5.11 2.36
CA ILE A 175 25.27 -4.14 1.58
C ILE A 175 24.38 -3.63 0.45
N GLY A 176 23.77 -2.47 0.68
CA GLY A 176 22.86 -1.85 -0.28
C GLY A 176 23.52 -0.74 -1.09
N ALA A 177 22.69 -0.01 -1.86
CA ALA A 177 23.10 1.13 -2.68
C ALA A 177 22.19 2.36 -2.43
N ALA A 178 21.53 2.43 -1.26
CA ALA A 178 20.60 3.49 -0.90
C ALA A 178 21.24 4.51 0.09
N PRO A 179 20.49 5.56 0.51
CA PRO A 179 21.01 6.66 1.32
C PRO A 179 21.56 6.29 2.70
N TYR A 180 21.22 5.10 3.23
CA TYR A 180 21.63 4.66 4.56
C TYR A 180 22.23 3.26 4.55
N LYS A 181 23.19 3.05 5.46
CA LYS A 181 23.83 1.76 5.75
C LYS A 181 23.23 1.18 7.01
N LEU A 182 23.03 -0.15 7.07
CA LEU A 182 22.60 -0.84 8.29
C LEU A 182 23.72 -0.78 9.34
N ALA A 183 23.42 -0.22 10.51
CA ALA A 183 24.33 -0.24 11.66
C ALA A 183 23.96 -1.37 12.63
N ARG A 184 22.66 -1.59 12.86
CA ARG A 184 22.15 -2.63 13.76
C ARG A 184 20.73 -3.02 13.42
N TYR A 185 20.43 -4.29 13.53
CA TYR A 185 19.08 -4.85 13.55
C TYR A 185 18.84 -5.64 14.83
N ALA A 186 17.87 -5.24 15.63
CA ALA A 186 17.37 -5.98 16.77
C ALA A 186 15.91 -6.35 16.49
N ASN A 187 15.68 -7.62 16.18
CA ASN A 187 14.38 -8.12 15.74
C ASN A 187 13.28 -7.79 16.77
N GLY A 188 12.19 -7.21 16.31
CA GLY A 188 11.05 -6.81 17.15
C GLY A 188 11.28 -5.57 18.02
N ASP A 189 12.50 -5.02 18.11
CA ASP A 189 12.84 -3.85 18.92
C ASP A 189 13.16 -2.62 18.05
N ARG A 190 14.27 -2.66 17.29
CA ARG A 190 14.73 -1.50 16.54
C ARG A 190 15.63 -1.81 15.37
N ILE A 191 15.76 -0.82 14.48
CA ILE A 191 16.76 -0.77 13.41
C ILE A 191 17.51 0.55 13.54
N GLU A 192 18.83 0.49 13.51
CA GLU A 192 19.72 1.65 13.53
C GLU A 192 20.45 1.75 12.19
N LEU A 193 20.42 2.94 11.61
CA LEU A 193 21.00 3.24 10.31
C LEU A 193 22.00 4.38 10.44
N THR A 194 23.05 4.36 9.62
CA THR A 194 24.00 5.47 9.44
C THR A 194 23.93 5.97 8.01
N ARG A 195 24.06 7.29 7.82
CA ARG A 195 24.01 7.90 6.49
C ARG A 195 25.14 7.36 5.61
N ASN A 196 24.82 7.08 4.35
CA ASN A 196 25.80 6.79 3.33
C ASN A 196 26.34 8.11 2.78
N GLU A 197 27.56 8.45 3.17
CA GLU A 197 28.20 9.71 2.76
C GLU A 197 28.53 9.73 1.25
N ASP A 198 28.68 8.55 0.64
CA ASP A 198 28.97 8.35 -0.79
C ASP A 198 27.70 8.19 -1.64
N TRP A 199 26.53 8.52 -1.08
CA TRP A 199 25.26 8.45 -1.80
C TRP A 199 25.23 9.41 -2.99
N TRP A 200 24.88 8.89 -4.16
CA TRP A 200 24.82 9.63 -5.43
C TRP A 200 23.67 10.63 -5.55
N GLY A 201 22.65 10.51 -4.72
CA GLY A 201 21.48 11.40 -4.70
C GLY A 201 21.61 12.56 -3.72
N LYS A 202 20.50 13.23 -3.46
CA LYS A 202 20.45 14.29 -2.44
C LYS A 202 20.72 13.69 -1.05
N LYS A 203 21.78 14.17 -0.40
CA LYS A 203 22.18 13.71 0.93
C LYS A 203 21.05 13.99 1.95
N PRO A 204 20.59 12.96 2.72
CA PRO A 204 19.60 13.16 3.78
C PRO A 204 20.13 14.05 4.91
N ASP A 205 19.22 14.73 5.61
CA ASP A 205 19.57 15.64 6.71
C ASP A 205 20.16 14.91 7.94
N TRP A 206 19.72 13.65 8.16
CA TRP A 206 20.02 12.90 9.37
C TRP A 206 21.22 11.99 9.17
N GLU A 207 22.22 12.10 10.08
CA GLU A 207 23.43 11.25 10.06
C GLU A 207 23.14 9.86 10.61
N ARG A 208 22.21 9.78 11.56
CA ARG A 208 21.74 8.52 12.16
C ARG A 208 20.24 8.49 12.20
N VAL A 209 19.66 7.32 11.92
CA VAL A 209 18.22 7.09 11.99
C VAL A 209 17.97 5.83 12.82
N THR A 210 17.07 5.94 13.80
CA THR A 210 16.61 4.80 14.59
C THR A 210 15.11 4.60 14.37
N PHE A 211 14.71 3.43 13.91
CA PHE A 211 13.32 2.99 13.88
C PHE A 211 13.05 2.12 15.09
N ARG A 212 12.21 2.58 16.03
CA ARG A 212 11.77 1.84 17.21
C ARG A 212 10.38 1.27 16.98
N PHE A 213 10.18 -0.01 17.24
CA PHE A 213 8.88 -0.67 17.06
C PHE A 213 8.06 -0.56 18.35
N ILE A 214 7.00 0.25 18.32
CA ILE A 214 6.10 0.52 19.45
C ILE A 214 4.67 0.20 19.01
N ALA A 215 4.30 -1.08 19.10
CA ALA A 215 3.03 -1.59 18.59
C ALA A 215 1.82 -0.96 19.32
N ASN A 216 1.92 -0.74 20.64
CA ASN A 216 0.82 -0.11 21.40
C ASN A 216 0.66 1.35 20.99
N PRO A 217 -0.52 1.78 20.47
CA PRO A 217 -0.72 3.13 19.97
C PRO A 217 -0.57 4.21 21.05
N GLY A 218 -1.07 3.96 22.26
CA GLY A 218 -0.95 4.91 23.38
C GLY A 218 0.49 5.09 23.85
N ALA A 219 1.27 4.00 23.93
CA ALA A 219 2.70 4.05 24.25
C ALA A 219 3.49 4.80 23.17
N ARG A 220 3.12 4.64 21.88
CA ARG A 220 3.77 5.35 20.77
C ARG A 220 3.52 6.86 20.84
N VAL A 221 2.29 7.29 21.15
CA VAL A 221 1.97 8.70 21.40
C VAL A 221 2.70 9.22 22.66
N ALA A 222 2.74 8.44 23.74
CA ALA A 222 3.46 8.83 24.96
C ALA A 222 4.96 9.04 24.69
N ALA A 223 5.59 8.17 23.89
CA ALA A 223 7.00 8.32 23.51
C ALA A 223 7.27 9.60 22.70
N LEU A 224 6.35 10.01 21.81
CA LEU A 224 6.46 11.29 21.10
C LEU A 224 6.35 12.48 22.06
N LEU A 225 5.36 12.45 22.97
CA LEU A 225 5.15 13.53 23.95
C LEU A 225 6.29 13.66 24.95
N ALA A 226 6.90 12.53 25.35
CA ALA A 226 8.08 12.51 26.22
C ALA A 226 9.37 12.95 25.50
N GLY A 227 9.36 12.95 24.15
CA GLY A 227 10.53 13.28 23.35
C GLY A 227 11.47 12.09 23.07
N ASP A 228 11.06 10.87 23.44
CA ASP A 228 11.82 9.62 23.20
C ASP A 228 11.88 9.23 21.71
N VAL A 229 10.93 9.72 20.93
CA VAL A 229 10.90 9.64 19.46
C VAL A 229 10.56 11.01 18.88
N ASP A 230 10.95 11.22 17.62
CA ASP A 230 10.82 12.50 16.93
C ASP A 230 9.63 12.51 15.97
N ILE A 231 9.26 11.35 15.45
CA ILE A 231 8.14 11.12 14.55
C ILE A 231 7.47 9.79 14.91
N ILE A 232 6.15 9.74 14.78
CA ILE A 232 5.38 8.49 14.84
C ILE A 232 4.50 8.35 13.61
N ASP A 233 4.34 7.11 13.14
CA ASP A 233 3.33 6.74 12.17
C ASP A 233 2.00 6.37 12.86
N VAL A 234 0.92 6.36 12.09
CA VAL A 234 -0.41 5.86 12.49
C VAL A 234 -0.82 6.30 13.90
N PRO A 235 -0.81 7.62 14.23
CA PRO A 235 -1.37 8.10 15.49
C PRO A 235 -2.86 7.75 15.58
N PRO A 236 -3.38 7.32 16.76
CA PRO A 236 -4.80 7.02 16.93
C PRO A 236 -5.69 8.20 16.58
N ALA A 237 -6.83 7.94 15.91
CA ALA A 237 -7.77 8.99 15.52
C ALA A 237 -8.22 9.85 16.71
N GLY A 238 -8.49 9.22 17.87
CA GLY A 238 -8.89 9.93 19.10
C GLY A 238 -7.82 10.86 19.67
N ASP A 239 -6.55 10.63 19.38
CA ASP A 239 -5.44 11.48 19.83
C ASP A 239 -5.13 12.65 18.88
N LEU A 240 -5.61 12.60 17.63
CA LEU A 240 -5.32 13.63 16.63
C LEU A 240 -5.69 15.05 17.06
N PRO A 241 -6.87 15.31 17.68
CA PRO A 241 -7.19 16.66 18.17
C PRO A 241 -6.18 17.18 19.20
N ARG A 242 -5.77 16.34 20.15
CA ARG A 242 -4.78 16.68 21.18
C ARG A 242 -3.40 16.93 20.57
N LEU A 243 -2.96 16.07 19.66
CA LEU A 243 -1.66 16.21 18.99
C LEU A 243 -1.60 17.47 18.11
N LYS A 244 -2.69 17.82 17.43
CA LYS A 244 -2.80 19.04 16.62
C LYS A 244 -2.81 20.32 17.46
N ALA A 245 -3.33 20.26 18.69
CA ALA A 245 -3.38 21.39 19.62
C ALA A 245 -2.05 21.64 20.33
N ASP A 246 -1.14 20.67 20.36
CA ASP A 246 0.16 20.82 21.02
C ASP A 246 1.10 21.71 20.18
N PRO A 247 1.56 22.88 20.71
CA PRO A 247 2.42 23.80 19.95
C PRO A 247 3.81 23.23 19.64
N LYS A 248 4.23 22.16 20.32
CA LYS A 248 5.52 21.48 20.12
C LYS A 248 5.48 20.44 19.01
N LEU A 249 4.27 20.10 18.52
CA LEU A 249 4.06 19.04 17.56
C LEU A 249 3.51 19.57 16.22
N SER A 250 3.65 18.75 15.20
CA SER A 250 2.99 18.89 13.91
C SER A 250 2.30 17.59 13.57
N VAL A 251 1.10 17.65 12.99
CA VAL A 251 0.39 16.50 12.45
C VAL A 251 0.21 16.73 10.95
N VAL A 252 0.78 15.83 10.17
CA VAL A 252 0.69 15.87 8.70
C VAL A 252 -0.09 14.67 8.19
N SER A 253 -0.76 14.82 7.05
CA SER A 253 -1.58 13.76 6.48
C SER A 253 -1.63 13.84 4.96
N ILE A 254 -1.95 12.70 4.35
CA ILE A 254 -2.21 12.58 2.91
C ILE A 254 -3.27 11.50 2.69
N GLN A 255 -4.08 11.63 1.67
CA GLN A 255 -4.96 10.55 1.23
C GLN A 255 -4.12 9.35 0.81
N GLY A 256 -4.40 8.19 1.44
CA GLY A 256 -3.69 6.94 1.15
C GLY A 256 -4.26 6.21 -0.07
N LEU A 257 -3.62 5.09 -0.40
CA LEU A 257 -3.99 4.21 -1.52
C LEU A 257 -4.90 3.04 -1.09
N ARG A 258 -5.42 3.06 0.15
CA ARG A 258 -6.26 1.97 0.65
C ARG A 258 -7.73 2.32 0.61
N LEU A 259 -8.48 1.60 -0.24
CA LEU A 259 -9.94 1.60 -0.26
C LEU A 259 -10.49 0.67 0.83
N ILE A 260 -11.56 1.10 1.49
CA ILE A 260 -12.48 0.23 2.25
C ILE A 260 -13.80 0.17 1.48
N PHE A 261 -14.33 -1.03 1.29
CA PHE A 261 -15.51 -1.26 0.46
C PHE A 261 -16.38 -2.40 1.01
N ILE A 262 -17.62 -2.48 0.56
CA ILE A 262 -18.49 -3.65 0.77
C ILE A 262 -18.51 -4.46 -0.52
N GLY A 263 -18.20 -5.75 -0.40
CA GLY A 263 -18.43 -6.73 -1.46
C GLY A 263 -19.72 -7.49 -1.22
N THR A 264 -20.49 -7.69 -2.28
CA THR A 264 -21.68 -8.56 -2.30
C THR A 264 -21.40 -9.80 -3.13
N SER A 265 -21.99 -10.94 -2.78
CA SER A 265 -21.80 -12.19 -3.54
C SER A 265 -22.47 -12.12 -4.91
N PHE A 266 -21.73 -12.50 -5.95
CA PHE A 266 -22.22 -12.67 -7.32
C PHE A 266 -22.48 -14.14 -7.68
N LEU A 267 -22.35 -15.04 -6.70
CA LEU A 267 -22.62 -16.45 -6.92
C LEU A 267 -24.14 -16.71 -6.91
N ALA A 268 -24.60 -17.52 -7.85
CA ALA A 268 -25.99 -17.95 -7.86
C ALA A 268 -26.30 -18.85 -6.64
N ASP A 269 -25.33 -19.69 -6.31
CA ASP A 269 -25.34 -20.53 -5.11
C ASP A 269 -24.59 -19.83 -3.97
N TYR A 270 -25.29 -19.40 -2.93
CA TYR A 270 -24.78 -18.70 -1.76
C TYR A 270 -25.36 -19.31 -0.48
N SER A 271 -24.72 -19.06 0.66
CA SER A 271 -25.21 -19.64 1.92
C SER A 271 -26.56 -19.02 2.33
N PRO A 272 -27.67 -19.78 2.31
CA PRO A 272 -28.98 -19.25 2.66
C PRO A 272 -29.07 -18.76 4.11
N ALA A 273 -28.19 -19.21 4.99
CA ALA A 273 -28.12 -18.76 6.38
C ALA A 273 -27.80 -17.26 6.53
N PHE A 274 -27.21 -16.65 5.53
CA PHE A 274 -26.78 -15.25 5.57
C PHE A 274 -27.71 -14.27 4.86
N VAL A 275 -28.70 -14.77 4.09
CA VAL A 275 -29.71 -13.94 3.41
C VAL A 275 -31.06 -14.63 3.44
N THR A 276 -32.03 -13.99 4.10
CA THR A 276 -33.39 -14.55 4.26
C THR A 276 -34.43 -13.45 4.04
N ASP A 277 -35.68 -13.85 3.85
CA ASP A 277 -36.81 -12.94 3.98
C ASP A 277 -36.97 -12.47 5.44
N ASN A 278 -37.93 -11.58 5.69
CA ASN A 278 -38.20 -11.06 7.04
C ASN A 278 -38.75 -12.11 8.02
N ALA A 279 -39.26 -13.23 7.52
CA ALA A 279 -39.69 -14.35 8.35
C ALA A 279 -38.54 -15.34 8.67
N GLY A 280 -37.35 -15.14 8.08
CA GLY A 280 -36.17 -16.00 8.27
C GLY A 280 -36.10 -17.17 7.28
N LYS A 281 -36.96 -17.21 6.26
CA LYS A 281 -36.89 -18.21 5.20
C LYS A 281 -35.84 -17.81 4.15
N PRO A 282 -35.01 -18.74 3.67
CA PRO A 282 -34.08 -18.50 2.59
C PRO A 282 -34.76 -17.88 1.36
N LEU A 283 -34.15 -16.88 0.75
CA LEU A 283 -34.63 -16.31 -0.50
C LEU A 283 -34.44 -17.31 -1.65
N ALA A 284 -35.37 -17.31 -2.62
CA ALA A 284 -35.30 -18.19 -3.78
C ALA A 284 -34.15 -17.85 -4.73
N LYS A 285 -33.63 -16.62 -4.67
CA LYS A 285 -32.54 -16.12 -5.52
C LYS A 285 -31.61 -15.25 -4.69
N ASN A 286 -30.34 -15.22 -5.07
CA ASN A 286 -29.41 -14.26 -4.54
C ASN A 286 -29.84 -12.83 -4.93
N PRO A 287 -30.27 -11.97 -3.99
CA PRO A 287 -30.76 -10.62 -4.31
C PRO A 287 -29.66 -9.73 -4.87
N PHE A 288 -28.38 -10.02 -4.57
CA PHE A 288 -27.25 -9.21 -5.02
C PHE A 288 -26.90 -9.41 -6.50
N LEU A 289 -27.51 -10.36 -7.21
CA LEU A 289 -27.41 -10.48 -8.66
C LEU A 289 -28.19 -9.37 -9.37
N ASP A 290 -29.18 -8.77 -8.73
CA ASP A 290 -29.90 -7.62 -9.27
C ASP A 290 -29.10 -6.32 -9.01
N LEU A 291 -28.79 -5.61 -10.10
CA LEU A 291 -28.08 -4.32 -10.02
C LEU A 291 -28.83 -3.28 -9.18
N LYS A 292 -30.17 -3.28 -9.22
CA LYS A 292 -31.00 -2.33 -8.44
C LYS A 292 -30.80 -2.54 -6.94
N VAL A 293 -30.67 -3.80 -6.50
CA VAL A 293 -30.38 -4.11 -5.09
C VAL A 293 -29.00 -3.55 -4.71
N ARG A 294 -27.95 -3.79 -5.51
CA ARG A 294 -26.61 -3.27 -5.23
C ARG A 294 -26.58 -1.74 -5.21
N GLN A 295 -27.28 -1.08 -6.16
CA GLN A 295 -27.44 0.38 -6.19
C GLN A 295 -28.20 0.87 -4.94
N ALA A 296 -29.26 0.21 -4.52
CA ALA A 296 -30.01 0.56 -3.31
C ALA A 296 -29.14 0.51 -2.07
N LEU A 297 -28.36 -0.58 -1.90
CA LEU A 297 -27.40 -0.72 -0.79
C LEU A 297 -26.37 0.42 -0.79
N SER A 298 -25.87 0.84 -1.96
CA SER A 298 -24.94 1.93 -2.11
C SER A 298 -25.54 3.31 -1.76
N LEU A 299 -26.77 3.61 -2.26
CA LEU A 299 -27.48 4.87 -2.03
C LEU A 299 -27.99 5.02 -0.59
N ALA A 300 -28.16 3.92 0.13
CA ALA A 300 -28.52 3.92 1.55
C ALA A 300 -27.39 4.36 2.47
N LEU A 301 -26.16 4.53 1.98
CA LEU A 301 -24.96 4.81 2.80
C LEU A 301 -24.62 6.31 2.84
N ASN A 302 -24.64 6.90 4.03
CA ASN A 302 -24.10 8.23 4.27
C ASN A 302 -22.58 8.13 4.50
N ARG A 303 -21.80 8.16 3.43
CA ARG A 303 -20.34 8.03 3.46
C ARG A 303 -19.66 9.17 4.22
N ALA A 304 -20.20 10.38 4.14
CA ALA A 304 -19.71 11.53 4.91
C ALA A 304 -19.86 11.28 6.42
N ALA A 305 -21.04 10.81 6.86
CA ALA A 305 -21.25 10.50 8.28
C ALA A 305 -20.36 9.34 8.77
N ILE A 306 -20.05 8.34 7.93
CA ILE A 306 -19.08 7.29 8.26
C ILE A 306 -17.69 7.92 8.45
N SER A 307 -17.24 8.76 7.51
CA SER A 307 -15.92 9.39 7.59
C SER A 307 -15.79 10.32 8.79
N ASP A 308 -16.80 11.13 9.08
CA ASP A 308 -16.73 12.13 10.14
C ASP A 308 -16.91 11.52 11.53
N ARG A 309 -17.90 10.62 11.70
CA ARG A 309 -18.30 10.14 13.03
C ARG A 309 -17.65 8.81 13.40
N VAL A 310 -17.55 7.87 12.45
CA VAL A 310 -16.95 6.56 12.70
C VAL A 310 -15.43 6.64 12.56
N MET A 311 -14.96 7.24 11.47
CA MET A 311 -13.54 7.35 11.17
C MET A 311 -12.89 8.60 11.76
N GLN A 312 -13.66 9.49 12.40
CA GLN A 312 -13.15 10.71 13.07
C GLN A 312 -12.24 11.56 12.17
N GLY A 313 -12.59 11.67 10.87
CA GLY A 313 -11.82 12.41 9.88
C GLY A 313 -10.56 11.70 9.35
N THR A 314 -10.34 10.43 9.71
CA THR A 314 -9.19 9.63 9.21
C THR A 314 -9.53 8.86 7.92
N ALA A 315 -10.61 9.23 7.24
CA ALA A 315 -11.01 8.67 5.98
C ALA A 315 -11.67 9.73 5.10
N GLN A 316 -11.65 9.51 3.78
CA GLN A 316 -12.34 10.35 2.79
C GLN A 316 -13.37 9.52 2.04
N PRO A 317 -14.64 9.98 1.93
CA PRO A 317 -15.65 9.32 1.10
C PRO A 317 -15.18 9.16 -0.33
N THR A 318 -15.49 8.03 -0.96
CA THR A 318 -15.10 7.79 -2.35
C THR A 318 -16.17 7.04 -3.14
N GLY A 319 -16.18 7.25 -4.47
CA GLY A 319 -16.99 6.50 -5.44
C GLY A 319 -16.20 5.45 -6.21
N GLN A 320 -14.87 5.40 -6.03
CA GLN A 320 -13.97 4.47 -6.72
C GLN A 320 -12.75 4.13 -5.84
N TRP A 321 -11.87 3.24 -6.32
CA TRP A 321 -10.75 2.70 -5.52
C TRP A 321 -9.43 3.44 -5.68
N LEU A 322 -9.41 4.54 -6.41
CA LEU A 322 -8.22 5.35 -6.61
C LEU A 322 -8.43 6.77 -6.09
N PRO A 323 -7.41 7.41 -5.54
CA PRO A 323 -7.42 8.83 -5.28
C PRO A 323 -7.20 9.65 -6.55
N PRO A 324 -7.65 10.93 -6.58
CA PRO A 324 -7.40 11.83 -7.71
C PRO A 324 -5.93 11.93 -8.08
N GLY A 325 -5.65 11.98 -9.40
CA GLY A 325 -4.30 12.15 -9.94
C GLY A 325 -3.47 10.86 -10.04
N THR A 326 -4.05 9.70 -9.70
CA THR A 326 -3.45 8.40 -9.94
C THR A 326 -3.84 7.85 -11.31
N PHE A 327 -3.05 6.94 -11.85
CA PHE A 327 -3.19 6.43 -13.21
C PHE A 327 -4.45 5.56 -13.39
N GLY A 328 -5.33 5.98 -14.31
CA GLY A 328 -6.63 5.34 -14.54
C GLY A 328 -7.74 5.83 -13.61
N TYR A 329 -7.55 6.95 -12.87
CA TYR A 329 -8.60 7.58 -12.10
C TYR A 329 -9.71 8.12 -13.02
N ALA A 330 -10.96 7.73 -12.79
CA ALA A 330 -12.11 8.15 -13.56
C ALA A 330 -12.73 9.44 -12.99
N THR A 331 -12.49 10.59 -13.64
CA THR A 331 -13.01 11.90 -13.20
C THR A 331 -14.53 12.04 -13.30
N SER A 332 -15.17 11.19 -14.12
CA SER A 332 -16.63 11.10 -14.28
C SER A 332 -17.33 10.52 -13.03
N ILE A 333 -16.64 9.66 -12.27
CA ILE A 333 -17.21 9.00 -11.09
C ILE A 333 -17.19 9.97 -9.91
N LYS A 334 -18.37 10.21 -9.34
CA LYS A 334 -18.56 11.00 -8.11
C LYS A 334 -18.81 10.07 -6.92
N VAL A 335 -18.62 10.60 -5.71
CA VAL A 335 -19.09 9.92 -4.50
C VAL A 335 -20.62 9.77 -4.60
N PRO A 336 -21.17 8.55 -4.47
CA PRO A 336 -22.63 8.37 -4.53
C PRO A 336 -23.35 9.17 -3.46
N ASP A 337 -24.46 9.79 -3.83
CA ASP A 337 -25.32 10.52 -2.92
C ASP A 337 -25.93 9.61 -1.85
N PHE A 338 -26.24 10.17 -0.68
CA PHE A 338 -27.07 9.53 0.31
C PHE A 338 -28.54 9.79 -0.04
N ALA A 339 -29.21 8.78 -0.60
CA ALA A 339 -30.56 8.87 -1.12
C ALA A 339 -31.44 7.66 -0.67
N PRO A 340 -31.81 7.59 0.63
CA PRO A 340 -32.53 6.45 1.18
C PRO A 340 -33.91 6.23 0.56
N ASP A 341 -34.60 7.30 0.11
CA ASP A 341 -35.90 7.17 -0.55
C ASP A 341 -35.75 6.49 -1.92
N ARG A 342 -34.74 6.87 -2.69
CA ARG A 342 -34.43 6.20 -3.96
C ARG A 342 -33.97 4.77 -3.74
N ALA A 343 -33.23 4.50 -2.66
CA ALA A 343 -32.83 3.14 -2.28
C ALA A 343 -34.06 2.26 -2.02
N ARG A 344 -35.06 2.75 -1.27
CA ARG A 344 -36.33 2.00 -1.05
C ARG A 344 -37.09 1.75 -2.36
N ALA A 345 -37.15 2.75 -3.24
CA ALA A 345 -37.78 2.59 -4.54
C ALA A 345 -37.10 1.50 -5.38
N LEU A 346 -35.76 1.47 -5.43
CA LEU A 346 -35.01 0.45 -6.16
C LEU A 346 -35.21 -0.96 -5.57
N LEU A 347 -35.27 -1.09 -4.24
CA LEU A 347 -35.61 -2.38 -3.60
C LEU A 347 -36.99 -2.85 -3.98
N ALA A 348 -37.99 -1.98 -3.99
CA ALA A 348 -39.34 -2.30 -4.43
C ALA A 348 -39.41 -2.72 -5.91
N GLU A 349 -38.72 -1.97 -6.80
CA GLU A 349 -38.54 -2.30 -8.22
C GLU A 349 -37.86 -3.66 -8.44
N ALA A 350 -36.96 -4.06 -7.54
CA ALA A 350 -36.26 -5.35 -7.56
C ALA A 350 -37.08 -6.50 -6.94
N GLY A 351 -38.33 -6.22 -6.48
CA GLY A 351 -39.20 -7.21 -5.86
C GLY A 351 -39.06 -7.39 -4.35
N TYR A 352 -38.36 -6.46 -3.68
CA TYR A 352 -38.15 -6.47 -2.22
C TYR A 352 -38.75 -5.21 -1.54
N PRO A 353 -40.06 -4.92 -1.68
CA PRO A 353 -40.64 -3.69 -1.11
C PRO A 353 -40.61 -3.65 0.43
N GLN A 354 -40.51 -4.82 1.08
CA GLN A 354 -40.36 -4.96 2.54
C GLN A 354 -38.90 -5.22 2.96
N GLY A 355 -37.96 -5.17 2.01
CA GLY A 355 -36.57 -5.52 2.25
C GLY A 355 -36.36 -7.01 2.51
N PHE A 356 -35.23 -7.31 3.18
CA PHE A 356 -34.83 -8.69 3.55
C PHE A 356 -33.79 -8.64 4.68
N LYS A 357 -33.42 -9.81 5.21
CA LYS A 357 -32.36 -9.93 6.24
C LYS A 357 -31.06 -10.39 5.61
N VAL A 358 -29.95 -9.84 6.10
CA VAL A 358 -28.59 -10.20 5.66
C VAL A 358 -27.60 -10.18 6.83
N THR A 359 -26.57 -11.02 6.76
CA THR A 359 -25.40 -10.90 7.63
C THR A 359 -24.29 -10.16 6.89
N LEU A 360 -23.84 -9.05 7.47
CA LEU A 360 -22.64 -8.32 7.03
C LEU A 360 -21.43 -8.81 7.83
N HIS A 361 -20.53 -9.51 7.16
CA HIS A 361 -19.29 -9.97 7.77
C HIS A 361 -18.23 -8.88 7.72
N THR A 362 -17.41 -8.77 8.75
CA THR A 362 -16.32 -7.80 8.81
C THR A 362 -15.16 -8.38 9.61
N PRO A 363 -13.89 -8.04 9.27
CA PRO A 363 -12.83 -8.21 10.26
C PRO A 363 -13.04 -7.27 11.45
N ASN A 364 -12.33 -7.52 12.57
CA ASN A 364 -12.36 -6.67 13.76
C ASN A 364 -10.97 -6.22 14.23
N ASP A 365 -9.93 -6.64 13.53
CA ASP A 365 -8.52 -6.40 13.87
C ASP A 365 -7.64 -6.10 12.64
N ARG A 366 -8.25 -5.77 11.48
CA ARG A 366 -7.54 -5.60 10.20
C ARG A 366 -7.48 -4.16 9.72
N TYR A 367 -8.59 -3.44 9.81
CA TYR A 367 -8.72 -2.05 9.35
C TYR A 367 -9.16 -1.15 10.51
N PRO A 368 -8.78 0.15 10.50
CA PRO A 368 -9.28 1.08 11.50
C PRO A 368 -10.81 1.08 11.55
N ASN A 369 -11.38 0.87 12.73
CA ASN A 369 -12.82 0.93 13.00
C ASN A 369 -13.69 0.00 12.12
N ASP A 370 -13.17 -1.13 11.66
CA ASP A 370 -13.86 -2.04 10.74
C ASP A 370 -15.20 -2.57 11.31
N ALA A 371 -15.21 -3.07 12.55
CA ALA A 371 -16.46 -3.53 13.20
C ALA A 371 -17.45 -2.37 13.43
N THR A 372 -16.98 -1.19 13.84
CA THR A 372 -17.82 0.00 14.05
C THR A 372 -18.39 0.51 12.73
N THR A 373 -17.60 0.44 11.64
CA THR A 373 -18.06 0.77 10.28
C THR A 373 -19.17 -0.17 9.85
N ALA A 374 -19.03 -1.49 10.10
CA ALA A 374 -20.09 -2.46 9.80
C ALA A 374 -21.38 -2.18 10.56
N GLN A 375 -21.29 -1.81 11.85
CA GLN A 375 -22.47 -1.42 12.65
C GLN A 375 -23.15 -0.17 12.09
N ALA A 376 -22.39 0.83 11.67
CA ALA A 376 -22.93 2.03 11.04
C ALA A 376 -23.64 1.71 9.71
N VAL A 377 -23.05 0.85 8.88
CA VAL A 377 -23.67 0.35 7.64
C VAL A 377 -24.97 -0.37 7.93
N ALA A 378 -24.99 -1.28 8.92
CA ALA A 378 -26.20 -2.01 9.32
C ALA A 378 -27.33 -1.08 9.74
N GLN A 379 -27.05 -0.05 10.53
CA GLN A 379 -28.02 0.97 10.93
C GLN A 379 -28.56 1.77 9.73
N MET A 380 -27.72 2.08 8.75
CA MET A 380 -28.13 2.80 7.54
C MET A 380 -29.01 1.91 6.64
N TRP A 381 -28.65 0.65 6.45
CA TRP A 381 -29.41 -0.31 5.67
C TRP A 381 -30.77 -0.62 6.30
N ALA A 382 -30.86 -0.66 7.63
CA ALA A 382 -32.13 -0.84 8.33
C ALA A 382 -33.17 0.23 7.99
N ARG A 383 -32.75 1.48 7.72
CA ARG A 383 -33.64 2.59 7.33
C ARG A 383 -34.30 2.40 5.97
N VAL A 384 -33.77 1.50 5.15
CA VAL A 384 -34.34 1.18 3.83
C VAL A 384 -34.95 -0.23 3.77
N GLY A 385 -35.14 -0.89 4.94
CA GLY A 385 -35.77 -2.19 5.05
C GLY A 385 -34.82 -3.39 5.05
N ILE A 386 -33.50 -3.18 5.00
CA ILE A 386 -32.53 -4.27 5.05
C ILE A 386 -32.08 -4.51 6.49
N THR A 387 -32.66 -5.52 7.13
CA THR A 387 -32.28 -5.93 8.49
C THR A 387 -30.92 -6.63 8.46
N THR A 388 -29.91 -6.02 9.08
CA THR A 388 -28.53 -6.48 8.96
C THR A 388 -27.98 -6.95 10.30
N ALA A 389 -27.62 -8.23 10.40
CA ALA A 389 -26.78 -8.74 11.48
C ALA A 389 -25.31 -8.47 11.13
N VAL A 390 -24.50 -8.06 12.11
CA VAL A 390 -23.06 -7.86 11.93
C VAL A 390 -22.31 -9.01 12.60
N GLU A 391 -21.50 -9.74 11.82
CA GLU A 391 -20.58 -10.76 12.30
C GLU A 391 -19.14 -10.26 12.16
N ALA A 392 -18.55 -9.83 13.29
CA ALA A 392 -17.19 -9.33 13.36
C ALA A 392 -16.23 -10.45 13.78
N LEU A 393 -15.23 -10.73 12.94
CA LEU A 393 -14.33 -11.88 13.07
C LEU A 393 -12.86 -11.42 13.11
N PRO A 394 -11.99 -12.10 13.87
CA PRO A 394 -10.55 -11.93 13.72
C PRO A 394 -10.12 -12.20 12.28
N TRP A 395 -9.13 -11.44 11.78
CA TRP A 395 -8.66 -11.55 10.38
C TRP A 395 -8.26 -12.96 9.98
N ASN A 396 -7.60 -13.68 10.87
CA ASN A 396 -7.18 -15.07 10.64
C ASN A 396 -8.37 -16.04 10.44
N THR A 397 -9.57 -15.68 10.91
CA THR A 397 -10.82 -16.42 10.68
C THR A 397 -11.58 -15.87 9.47
N TYR A 398 -11.64 -14.54 9.34
CA TYR A 398 -12.36 -13.86 8.27
C TYR A 398 -11.75 -14.17 6.88
N ALA A 399 -10.43 -14.04 6.73
CA ALA A 399 -9.79 -14.15 5.43
C ALA A 399 -9.94 -15.54 4.77
N PRO A 400 -9.71 -16.68 5.47
CA PRO A 400 -9.93 -18.01 4.90
C PRO A 400 -11.38 -18.29 4.53
N ARG A 401 -12.36 -17.85 5.34
CA ARG A 401 -13.78 -18.00 5.06
C ARG A 401 -14.19 -17.16 3.85
N SER A 402 -13.73 -15.92 3.77
CA SER A 402 -13.96 -15.04 2.62
C SER A 402 -13.39 -15.64 1.32
N ALA A 403 -12.18 -16.23 1.38
CA ALA A 403 -11.55 -16.87 0.23
C ALA A 403 -12.31 -18.11 -0.27
N LYS A 404 -13.08 -18.77 0.60
CA LYS A 404 -13.98 -19.89 0.26
C LYS A 404 -15.37 -19.42 -0.20
N HIS A 405 -15.58 -18.11 -0.41
CA HIS A 405 -16.85 -17.52 -0.80
C HIS A 405 -18.01 -17.76 0.19
N GLU A 406 -17.71 -17.93 1.49
CA GLU A 406 -18.74 -18.24 2.49
C GLU A 406 -19.67 -17.05 2.81
N PHE A 407 -19.31 -15.82 2.44
CA PHE A 407 -20.02 -14.61 2.85
C PHE A 407 -20.91 -14.04 1.74
N ALA A 408 -22.17 -13.78 2.04
CA ALA A 408 -23.10 -13.09 1.14
C ALA A 408 -22.72 -11.60 0.99
N THR A 409 -22.35 -10.94 2.09
CA THR A 409 -21.79 -9.58 2.10
C THR A 409 -20.63 -9.48 3.07
N GLY A 410 -19.69 -8.57 2.79
CA GLY A 410 -18.58 -8.36 3.72
C GLY A 410 -17.79 -7.11 3.45
N ILE A 411 -17.20 -6.54 4.51
CA ILE A 411 -16.26 -5.42 4.41
C ILE A 411 -14.91 -5.95 4.00
N GLY A 412 -14.36 -5.34 2.95
CA GLY A 412 -13.00 -5.58 2.46
C GLY A 412 -12.19 -4.30 2.41
N GLY A 413 -10.87 -4.44 2.36
CA GLY A 413 -9.96 -3.34 2.10
C GLY A 413 -8.89 -3.74 1.09
N TRP A 414 -8.56 -2.84 0.19
CA TRP A 414 -7.53 -3.05 -0.83
C TRP A 414 -6.58 -1.86 -0.93
N GLY A 415 -5.30 -2.09 -0.72
CA GLY A 415 -4.25 -1.09 -0.94
C GLY A 415 -3.70 -1.23 -2.37
N SER A 416 -3.70 -0.14 -3.14
CA SER A 416 -3.14 -0.15 -4.48
C SER A 416 -1.62 -0.04 -4.43
N ASN A 417 -0.91 -1.17 -4.42
CA ASN A 417 0.56 -1.19 -4.41
C ASN A 417 1.18 -0.59 -5.68
N THR A 418 0.42 -0.52 -6.77
CA THR A 418 0.85 0.06 -8.04
C THR A 418 0.43 1.52 -8.22
N ALA A 419 -0.48 2.02 -7.37
CA ALA A 419 -1.12 3.33 -7.52
C ALA A 419 -1.79 3.52 -8.89
N GLU A 420 -2.29 2.42 -9.49
CA GLU A 420 -3.03 2.43 -10.74
C GLU A 420 -4.26 1.52 -10.67
N ALA A 421 -5.20 1.74 -11.59
CA ALA A 421 -6.48 1.05 -11.64
C ALA A 421 -6.36 -0.45 -11.88
N GLY A 422 -5.41 -0.87 -12.72
CA GLY A 422 -5.24 -2.25 -13.18
C GLY A 422 -5.05 -3.25 -12.06
N TYR A 423 -4.39 -2.83 -10.97
CA TYR A 423 -4.10 -3.73 -9.85
C TYR A 423 -5.37 -4.26 -9.16
N MET A 424 -6.39 -3.41 -8.98
CA MET A 424 -7.68 -3.85 -8.43
C MET A 424 -8.51 -4.61 -9.46
N LEU A 425 -8.52 -4.14 -10.70
CA LEU A 425 -9.25 -4.79 -11.79
C LEU A 425 -8.84 -6.25 -11.97
N ILE A 426 -7.52 -6.53 -12.02
CA ILE A 426 -7.04 -7.90 -12.26
C ILE A 426 -7.17 -8.80 -11.03
N ASN A 427 -7.00 -8.27 -9.80
CA ASN A 427 -6.93 -9.11 -8.60
C ASN A 427 -8.29 -9.29 -7.92
N ILE A 428 -9.12 -8.23 -7.82
CA ILE A 428 -10.38 -8.23 -7.07
C ILE A 428 -11.59 -8.40 -7.99
N LEU A 429 -11.59 -7.74 -9.15
CA LEU A 429 -12.75 -7.65 -10.04
C LEU A 429 -12.63 -8.55 -11.28
N GLY A 430 -11.47 -9.10 -11.58
CA GLY A 430 -11.31 -10.06 -12.66
C GLY A 430 -12.02 -11.37 -12.36
N THR A 431 -12.65 -11.97 -13.36
CA THR A 431 -13.18 -13.34 -13.28
C THR A 431 -12.07 -14.30 -12.89
N GLN A 432 -12.32 -15.17 -11.92
CA GLN A 432 -11.29 -16.09 -11.41
C GLN A 432 -10.77 -17.01 -12.52
N ASP A 433 -9.46 -16.95 -12.76
CA ASP A 433 -8.72 -17.84 -13.62
C ASP A 433 -7.34 -18.14 -12.99
N LYS A 434 -7.22 -19.33 -12.42
CA LYS A 434 -6.01 -19.76 -11.72
C LYS A 434 -4.82 -19.96 -12.67
N ALA A 435 -5.06 -20.27 -13.95
CA ALA A 435 -3.99 -20.52 -14.91
C ALA A 435 -3.17 -19.25 -15.20
N ILE A 436 -3.82 -18.10 -15.23
CA ILE A 436 -3.19 -16.80 -15.48
C ILE A 436 -3.10 -15.92 -14.23
N GLY A 437 -3.64 -16.39 -13.08
CA GLY A 437 -3.64 -15.67 -11.81
C GLY A 437 -4.62 -14.50 -11.76
N ARG A 438 -5.58 -14.40 -12.68
CA ARG A 438 -6.64 -13.39 -12.64
C ARG A 438 -7.64 -13.72 -11.53
N GLY A 439 -8.16 -12.67 -10.86
CA GLY A 439 -9.17 -12.82 -9.81
C GLY A 439 -8.66 -13.53 -8.55
N ALA A 440 -7.34 -13.53 -8.30
CA ALA A 440 -6.74 -14.24 -7.16
C ALA A 440 -7.33 -13.82 -5.80
N SER A 441 -7.83 -12.60 -5.70
CA SER A 441 -8.48 -12.04 -4.50
C SER A 441 -9.97 -11.72 -4.71
N ASN A 442 -10.57 -12.25 -5.76
CA ASN A 442 -12.01 -12.13 -6.04
C ASN A 442 -12.82 -13.07 -5.13
N THR A 443 -13.07 -12.65 -3.91
CA THR A 443 -13.75 -13.47 -2.89
C THR A 443 -15.29 -13.38 -2.97
N ARG A 444 -15.84 -12.68 -3.97
CA ARG A 444 -17.29 -12.49 -4.13
C ARG A 444 -17.85 -13.12 -5.41
N GLY A 445 -16.99 -13.72 -6.23
CA GLY A 445 -17.39 -14.40 -7.47
C GLY A 445 -17.87 -13.45 -8.56
N TYR A 446 -17.48 -12.16 -8.53
CA TYR A 446 -17.81 -11.23 -9.61
C TYR A 446 -17.20 -11.73 -10.93
N SER A 447 -17.97 -11.63 -12.01
CA SER A 447 -17.53 -12.04 -13.35
C SER A 447 -18.21 -11.17 -14.41
N ASN A 448 -17.37 -10.57 -15.27
CA ASN A 448 -17.82 -9.79 -16.41
C ASN A 448 -16.79 -9.92 -17.54
N ALA A 449 -17.13 -10.72 -18.57
CA ALA A 449 -16.23 -11.01 -19.67
C ALA A 449 -15.79 -9.77 -20.47
N ALA A 450 -16.67 -8.75 -20.57
CA ALA A 450 -16.33 -7.50 -21.25
C ALA A 450 -15.30 -6.68 -20.42
N LEU A 451 -15.44 -6.67 -19.09
CA LEU A 451 -14.49 -6.06 -18.18
C LEU A 451 -13.13 -6.77 -18.21
N ASP A 452 -13.15 -8.12 -18.21
CA ASP A 452 -11.91 -8.92 -18.31
C ASP A 452 -11.15 -8.60 -19.59
N THR A 453 -11.84 -8.64 -20.75
CA THR A 453 -11.24 -8.31 -22.06
C THR A 453 -10.68 -6.89 -22.08
N LEU A 454 -11.41 -5.92 -21.53
CA LEU A 454 -10.95 -4.53 -21.48
C LEU A 454 -9.73 -4.36 -20.57
N THR A 455 -9.74 -5.04 -19.43
CA THR A 455 -8.62 -5.04 -18.47
C THR A 455 -7.37 -5.69 -19.07
N GLU A 456 -7.50 -6.85 -19.68
CA GLU A 456 -6.37 -7.56 -20.34
C GLU A 456 -5.77 -6.72 -21.46
N ARG A 457 -6.62 -6.09 -22.27
CA ARG A 457 -6.15 -5.15 -23.29
C ARG A 457 -5.38 -3.99 -22.68
N ALA A 458 -5.88 -3.39 -21.59
CA ALA A 458 -5.18 -2.32 -20.91
C ALA A 458 -3.83 -2.78 -20.36
N LEU A 459 -3.78 -3.97 -19.73
CA LEU A 459 -2.57 -4.54 -19.13
C LEU A 459 -1.55 -5.07 -20.16
N SER A 460 -1.90 -5.10 -21.44
CA SER A 460 -0.99 -5.42 -22.56
C SER A 460 -0.67 -4.21 -23.45
N THR A 461 -1.21 -3.04 -23.17
CA THR A 461 -0.97 -1.81 -23.97
C THR A 461 0.23 -1.07 -23.42
N LEU A 462 1.29 -0.92 -24.23
CA LEU A 462 2.53 -0.23 -23.85
C LEU A 462 2.44 1.30 -23.94
N ASP A 463 1.54 1.83 -24.77
CA ASP A 463 1.28 3.27 -24.83
C ASP A 463 0.48 3.73 -23.60
N ASP A 464 1.09 4.53 -22.76
CA ASP A 464 0.50 4.97 -21.49
C ASP A 464 -0.80 5.77 -21.69
N ALA A 465 -0.90 6.60 -22.72
CA ALA A 465 -2.12 7.41 -22.94
C ALA A 465 -3.31 6.53 -23.37
N GLN A 466 -3.07 5.51 -24.20
CA GLN A 466 -4.09 4.51 -24.54
C GLN A 466 -4.43 3.63 -23.35
N ARG A 467 -3.42 3.19 -22.61
CA ARG A 467 -3.57 2.35 -21.41
C ARG A 467 -4.42 3.04 -20.35
N GLU A 468 -4.15 4.32 -20.07
CA GLU A 468 -4.93 5.11 -19.12
C GLU A 468 -6.39 5.22 -19.51
N LYS A 469 -6.68 5.48 -20.80
CA LYS A 469 -8.06 5.52 -21.33
C LYS A 469 -8.79 4.18 -21.17
N LEU A 470 -8.10 3.06 -21.43
CA LEU A 470 -8.68 1.73 -21.29
C LEU A 470 -8.95 1.42 -19.80
N LEU A 471 -8.03 1.74 -18.90
CA LEU A 471 -8.19 1.56 -17.47
C LEU A 471 -9.32 2.42 -16.92
N THR A 472 -9.38 3.70 -17.28
CA THR A 472 -10.48 4.62 -16.89
C THR A 472 -11.83 4.05 -17.30
N LYS A 473 -11.96 3.57 -18.54
CA LYS A 473 -13.18 2.93 -19.02
C LYS A 473 -13.52 1.65 -18.26
N ALA A 474 -12.53 0.85 -17.90
CA ALA A 474 -12.73 -0.35 -17.08
C ALA A 474 -13.21 0.00 -15.65
N VAL A 475 -12.66 1.07 -15.05
CA VAL A 475 -13.14 1.60 -13.76
C VAL A 475 -14.59 2.03 -13.86
N GLU A 476 -14.96 2.81 -14.87
CA GLU A 476 -16.32 3.26 -15.11
C GLU A 476 -17.30 2.08 -15.28
N MET A 477 -16.92 1.07 -16.06
CA MET A 477 -17.71 -0.15 -16.25
C MET A 477 -17.94 -0.91 -14.93
N ALA A 478 -16.88 -1.14 -14.15
CA ALA A 478 -16.97 -1.86 -12.88
C ALA A 478 -17.82 -1.12 -11.83
N ILE A 479 -17.69 0.20 -11.75
CA ILE A 479 -18.48 1.02 -10.81
C ILE A 479 -19.94 1.14 -11.28
N SER A 480 -20.22 1.28 -12.56
CA SER A 480 -21.60 1.31 -13.08
C SER A 480 -22.33 -0.01 -12.84
N ASP A 481 -21.62 -1.13 -12.88
CA ASP A 481 -22.12 -2.46 -12.54
C ASP A 481 -22.19 -2.73 -11.02
N GLN A 482 -21.77 -1.76 -10.19
CA GLN A 482 -21.67 -1.95 -8.74
C GLN A 482 -20.95 -3.26 -8.38
N ALA A 483 -19.84 -3.56 -9.06
CA ALA A 483 -19.02 -4.74 -8.81
C ALA A 483 -18.51 -4.81 -7.35
N LEU A 484 -18.42 -3.65 -6.72
CA LEU A 484 -18.23 -3.42 -5.28
C LEU A 484 -18.89 -2.09 -4.89
N ILE A 485 -19.11 -1.88 -3.61
CA ILE A 485 -19.64 -0.62 -3.06
C ILE A 485 -18.52 0.10 -2.32
N PRO A 486 -17.88 1.14 -2.93
CA PRO A 486 -16.86 1.91 -2.25
C PRO A 486 -17.42 2.65 -1.04
N LEU A 487 -16.70 2.67 0.06
CA LEU A 487 -17.03 3.44 1.26
C LEU A 487 -16.14 4.68 1.38
N HIS A 488 -14.87 4.46 1.64
CA HIS A 488 -13.90 5.53 1.85
C HIS A 488 -12.47 5.07 1.56
N MET A 489 -11.60 6.04 1.27
CA MET A 489 -10.16 5.88 1.26
C MET A 489 -9.61 6.23 2.64
N LEU A 490 -8.65 5.45 3.16
CA LEU A 490 -7.95 5.80 4.39
C LEU A 490 -7.04 7.00 4.17
N VAL A 491 -6.91 7.84 5.19
CA VAL A 491 -5.95 8.94 5.24
C VAL A 491 -4.78 8.51 6.12
N ASN A 492 -3.57 8.66 5.61
CA ASN A 492 -2.35 8.35 6.34
C ASN A 492 -1.93 9.56 7.17
N PHE A 493 -1.57 9.34 8.43
CA PHE A 493 -1.16 10.38 9.37
C PHE A 493 0.20 10.09 9.97
N TRP A 494 0.97 11.16 10.18
CA TRP A 494 2.18 11.17 11.00
C TRP A 494 2.10 12.33 11.99
N ALA A 495 2.64 12.12 13.18
CA ALA A 495 2.85 13.20 14.13
C ALA A 495 4.36 13.35 14.39
N THR A 496 4.85 14.58 14.37
CA THR A 496 6.28 14.89 14.49
C THR A 496 6.52 15.97 15.54
N LYS A 497 7.73 16.06 16.09
CA LYS A 497 8.18 17.28 16.75
C LYS A 497 8.10 18.47 15.77
N LYS A 498 7.82 19.67 16.28
CA LYS A 498 7.70 20.90 15.47
C LYS A 498 8.99 21.25 14.71
N SER A 499 10.14 20.80 15.20
CA SER A 499 11.46 20.97 14.58
C SER A 499 11.64 20.07 13.34
N ILE A 500 10.66 19.23 12.98
CA ILE A 500 10.73 18.33 11.84
C ILE A 500 9.59 18.62 10.87
N VAL A 501 9.95 18.88 9.61
CA VAL A 501 9.03 18.95 8.48
C VAL A 501 9.02 17.57 7.82
N TYR A 502 7.87 16.92 7.80
CA TYR A 502 7.71 15.60 7.18
C TYR A 502 6.81 15.70 5.94
N THR A 503 7.29 15.17 4.81
CA THR A 503 6.48 15.01 3.60
C THR A 503 5.72 13.69 3.69
N PRO A 504 4.38 13.71 3.89
CA PRO A 504 3.58 12.50 4.04
C PRO A 504 3.50 11.73 2.72
N ARG A 505 3.31 10.40 2.80
CA ARG A 505 3.34 9.49 1.64
C ARG A 505 2.01 8.76 1.44
N MET A 506 1.59 8.64 0.19
CA MET A 506 0.36 7.91 -0.17
C MET A 506 0.50 6.40 0.08
N ASP A 507 1.73 5.85 0.05
CA ASP A 507 2.03 4.43 0.21
C ASP A 507 2.20 3.97 1.68
N GLU A 508 1.81 4.80 2.67
CA GLU A 508 1.84 4.53 4.11
C GLU A 508 3.27 4.37 4.70
N ARG A 509 4.33 4.45 3.88
CA ARG A 509 5.70 4.22 4.35
C ARG A 509 6.22 5.43 5.13
N THR A 510 6.91 5.14 6.24
CA THR A 510 7.67 6.16 6.97
C THR A 510 9.11 6.14 6.48
N ILE A 511 9.51 7.21 5.80
CA ILE A 511 10.80 7.32 5.11
C ILE A 511 11.60 8.48 5.70
N ALA A 512 12.80 8.19 6.24
CA ALA A 512 13.66 9.19 6.87
C ALA A 512 14.10 10.31 5.90
N MET A 513 14.25 9.99 4.61
CA MET A 513 14.56 10.96 3.57
C MET A 513 13.44 11.98 3.32
N ASN A 514 12.23 11.71 3.82
CA ASN A 514 11.09 12.63 3.77
C ASN A 514 10.96 13.51 5.03
N ALA A 515 11.81 13.28 6.03
CA ALA A 515 11.91 14.08 7.25
C ALA A 515 13.05 15.07 7.13
N HIS A 516 12.75 16.36 7.25
CA HIS A 516 13.72 17.44 7.16
C HIS A 516 13.71 18.27 8.43
N LYS A 517 14.83 18.94 8.74
CA LYS A 517 14.86 19.95 9.81
C LYS A 517 13.95 21.11 9.42
N ALA A 518 13.15 21.58 10.38
CA ALA A 518 12.45 22.83 10.17
C ALA A 518 13.45 23.99 10.02
N PRO A 519 13.16 24.98 9.16
CA PRO A 519 14.04 26.13 8.93
C PRO A 519 14.22 26.98 10.20
#